data_f0e3ab611c1e3f407fc61dec3f879a2f
#
_entry.id   f0e3ab611c1e3f407fc61dec3f879a2f
#
_cell.length_a   1.000
_cell.length_b   1.000
_cell.length_c   1.000
_cell.angle_alpha   90.00
_cell.angle_beta   90.00
_cell.angle_gamma   90.00
#
_symmetry.space_group_name_H-M   'P 1'
#
loop_
_entity.id
_entity.type
_entity.pdbx_description
1 polymer ?
#
loop_
_entity_poly.entity_id
_entity_poly.type
_entity_poly.pdbx_seq_one_letter_code
_entity_poly.pdbx_strand_id
1 'polypeptide(L)'
;SATTIPIIHAEAEVAVATLKELGFNVDNQELEWGTVVQRRASQEPLDKGGYSIFFTFLGGTGNVTPATNIAIRGTGTKAWFGWPTSAKMEQLRDAWFEAPNLAAQQKLCVEMQALFWQWVPYVPLGMYDQPTAFHTDLHDVRMGFPQFYGVHRV
;
A
#
# COMPACT_ATOMS: atom_id res chain seq x y z
N SER A 1 0.22 -5.56 -14.08
CA SER A 1 -0.12 -4.12 -13.88
C SER A 1 -1.59 -3.87 -14.11
N ALA A 2 -2.14 -2.77 -13.56
CA ALA A 2 -3.55 -2.39 -13.70
C ALA A 2 -3.73 -1.35 -14.80
N THR A 3 -4.20 -1.76 -15.97
CA THR A 3 -4.37 -0.90 -17.15
C THR A 3 -5.44 0.18 -16.97
N THR A 4 -6.44 -0.05 -16.12
CA THR A 4 -7.55 0.89 -15.88
C THR A 4 -7.25 1.98 -14.85
N ILE A 5 -6.07 1.94 -14.21
CA ILE A 5 -5.60 2.97 -13.27
C ILE A 5 -4.25 3.51 -13.78
N PRO A 6 -4.25 4.67 -14.46
CA PRO A 6 -3.07 5.15 -15.19
C PRO A 6 -1.81 5.27 -14.33
N ILE A 7 -1.93 5.71 -13.07
CA ILE A 7 -0.75 5.84 -12.20
C ILE A 7 -0.14 4.47 -11.86
N ILE A 8 -0.94 3.46 -11.57
CA ILE A 8 -0.44 2.10 -11.30
C ILE A 8 0.18 1.51 -12.56
N HIS A 9 -0.40 1.77 -13.73
CA HIS A 9 0.16 1.30 -14.99
C HIS A 9 1.54 1.92 -15.25
N ALA A 10 1.67 3.23 -15.12
CA ALA A 10 2.94 3.93 -15.30
C ALA A 10 4.03 3.48 -14.30
N GLU A 11 3.67 3.30 -13.03
CA GLU A 11 4.58 2.74 -12.02
C GLU A 11 5.06 1.34 -12.40
N ALA A 12 4.16 0.50 -12.90
CA ALA A 12 4.49 -0.85 -13.31
C ALA A 12 5.44 -0.86 -14.52
N GLU A 13 5.24 0.02 -15.51
CA GLU A 13 6.14 0.13 -16.67
C GLU A 13 7.57 0.45 -16.24
N VAL A 14 7.75 1.46 -15.37
CA VAL A 14 9.06 1.85 -14.84
C VAL A 14 9.68 0.71 -14.03
N ALA A 15 8.93 0.09 -13.15
CA ALA A 15 9.43 -1.01 -12.32
C ALA A 15 9.79 -2.25 -13.14
N VAL A 16 9.02 -2.59 -14.17
CA VAL A 16 9.33 -3.68 -15.10
C VAL A 16 10.62 -3.42 -15.85
N ALA A 17 10.84 -2.18 -16.33
CA ALA A 17 12.09 -1.80 -17.00
C ALA A 17 13.28 -1.97 -16.03
N THR A 18 13.18 -1.43 -14.83
CA THR A 18 14.22 -1.54 -13.80
C THR A 18 14.53 -2.99 -13.41
N LEU A 19 13.50 -3.82 -13.21
CA LEU A 19 13.69 -5.24 -12.89
C LEU A 19 14.40 -6.00 -14.01
N LYS A 20 14.06 -5.71 -15.28
CA LYS A 20 14.75 -6.30 -16.43
C LYS A 20 16.22 -5.87 -16.52
N GLU A 21 16.52 -4.60 -16.27
CA GLU A 21 17.91 -4.10 -16.19
C GLU A 21 18.71 -4.80 -15.07
N LEU A 22 18.05 -5.14 -13.96
CA LEU A 22 18.64 -5.92 -12.87
C LEU A 22 18.75 -7.42 -13.17
N GLY A 23 18.35 -7.88 -14.36
CA GLY A 23 18.49 -9.26 -14.80
C GLY A 23 17.34 -10.19 -14.43
N PHE A 24 16.22 -9.66 -13.94
CA PHE A 24 15.02 -10.48 -13.68
C PHE A 24 14.31 -10.86 -14.97
N ASN A 25 13.84 -12.11 -15.03
CA ASN A 25 12.92 -12.54 -16.09
C ASN A 25 11.51 -12.12 -15.75
N VAL A 26 11.05 -11.01 -16.32
CA VAL A 26 9.76 -10.38 -15.99
C VAL A 26 8.70 -10.73 -17.02
N ASP A 27 7.66 -11.45 -16.59
CA ASP A 27 6.38 -11.60 -17.30
C ASP A 27 5.39 -10.56 -16.77
N ASN A 28 5.21 -9.47 -17.51
CA ASN A 28 4.27 -8.41 -17.11
C ASN A 28 2.86 -8.72 -17.60
N GLN A 29 2.01 -9.14 -16.70
CA GLN A 29 0.59 -9.38 -16.95
C GLN A 29 -0.20 -8.07 -16.84
N GLU A 30 -0.71 -7.57 -17.95
CA GLU A 30 -1.56 -6.37 -18.02
C GLU A 30 -3.02 -6.76 -17.88
N LEU A 31 -3.64 -6.30 -16.81
CA LEU A 31 -5.00 -6.69 -16.40
C LEU A 31 -5.80 -5.43 -16.05
N GLU A 32 -7.12 -5.51 -16.12
CA GLU A 32 -7.95 -4.46 -15.51
C GLU A 32 -7.93 -4.56 -13.97
N TRP A 33 -8.29 -3.47 -13.29
CA TRP A 33 -8.11 -3.37 -11.83
C TRP A 33 -8.89 -4.45 -11.04
N GLY A 34 -10.13 -4.75 -11.42
CA GLY A 34 -10.92 -5.77 -10.73
C GLY A 34 -10.25 -7.14 -10.79
N THR A 35 -9.68 -7.50 -11.92
CA THR A 35 -8.92 -8.75 -12.10
C THR A 35 -7.63 -8.75 -11.26
N VAL A 36 -6.91 -7.62 -11.18
CA VAL A 36 -5.74 -7.49 -10.28
C VAL A 36 -6.17 -7.70 -8.83
N VAL A 37 -7.27 -7.07 -8.40
CA VAL A 37 -7.81 -7.21 -7.04
C VAL A 37 -8.18 -8.66 -6.69
N GLN A 38 -8.78 -9.39 -7.62
CA GLN A 38 -9.08 -10.80 -7.44
C GLN A 38 -7.81 -11.65 -7.39
N ARG A 39 -6.89 -11.43 -8.35
CA ARG A 39 -5.67 -12.22 -8.48
C ARG A 39 -4.71 -12.03 -7.30
N ARG A 40 -4.57 -10.82 -6.75
CA ARG A 40 -3.70 -10.56 -5.59
C ARG A 40 -4.10 -11.32 -4.33
N ALA A 41 -5.32 -11.85 -4.26
CA ALA A 41 -5.78 -12.72 -3.18
C ALA A 41 -5.39 -14.19 -3.38
N SER A 42 -4.83 -14.57 -4.54
CA SER A 42 -4.41 -15.93 -4.82
C SER A 42 -3.10 -16.26 -4.10
N GLN A 43 -3.07 -17.40 -3.41
CA GLN A 43 -1.86 -17.99 -2.84
C GLN A 43 -1.31 -19.14 -3.70
N GLU A 44 -1.87 -19.32 -4.87
CA GLU A 44 -1.46 -20.35 -5.81
C GLU A 44 -0.08 -20.05 -6.41
N PRO A 45 0.66 -21.06 -6.87
CA PRO A 45 1.90 -20.85 -7.62
C PRO A 45 1.64 -20.17 -8.97
N LEU A 46 2.69 -19.64 -9.58
CA LEU A 46 2.60 -18.83 -10.80
C LEU A 46 1.87 -19.53 -11.95
N ASP A 47 2.11 -20.81 -12.14
CA ASP A 47 1.49 -21.66 -13.18
C ASP A 47 0.00 -21.95 -12.94
N LYS A 48 -0.51 -21.64 -11.73
CA LYS A 48 -1.91 -21.78 -11.34
C LYS A 48 -2.60 -20.44 -11.05
N GLY A 49 -2.09 -19.35 -11.62
CA GLY A 49 -2.68 -18.03 -11.49
C GLY A 49 -2.19 -17.19 -10.31
N GLY A 50 -1.14 -17.63 -9.62
CA GLY A 50 -0.43 -16.83 -8.64
C GLY A 50 0.34 -15.65 -9.24
N TYR A 51 1.06 -14.92 -8.41
CA TYR A 51 1.86 -13.76 -8.80
C TYR A 51 3.09 -13.63 -7.90
N SER A 52 4.12 -12.93 -8.39
CA SER A 52 5.29 -12.58 -7.59
C SER A 52 5.21 -11.15 -7.05
N ILE A 53 4.72 -10.21 -7.86
CA ILE A 53 4.63 -8.78 -7.53
C ILE A 53 3.32 -8.24 -8.08
N PHE A 54 2.68 -7.33 -7.35
CA PHE A 54 1.59 -6.51 -7.87
C PHE A 54 1.78 -5.06 -7.45
N PHE A 55 1.25 -4.14 -8.23
CA PHE A 55 1.31 -2.71 -7.98
C PHE A 55 -0.03 -2.23 -7.43
N THR A 56 0.02 -1.27 -6.51
CA THR A 56 -1.16 -0.71 -5.88
C THR A 56 -0.85 0.64 -5.25
N PHE A 57 -1.88 1.35 -4.82
CA PHE A 57 -1.75 2.53 -3.99
C PHE A 57 -2.53 2.38 -2.68
N LEU A 58 -2.15 3.14 -1.69
CA LEU A 58 -2.86 3.25 -0.41
C LEU A 58 -3.12 4.73 -0.11
N GLY A 59 -4.26 5.04 0.48
CA GLY A 59 -4.54 6.39 0.93
C GLY A 59 -3.56 6.84 2.02
N GLY A 60 -3.01 8.05 1.88
CA GLY A 60 -1.99 8.55 2.81
C GLY A 60 -2.41 8.50 4.27
N THR A 61 -3.67 8.83 4.57
CA THR A 61 -4.23 8.76 5.94
C THR A 61 -4.25 7.35 6.53
N GLY A 62 -4.30 6.32 5.69
CA GLY A 62 -4.24 4.91 6.10
C GLY A 62 -2.83 4.42 6.46
N ASN A 63 -1.79 5.22 6.20
CA ASN A 63 -0.40 4.79 6.37
C ASN A 63 0.40 5.64 7.37
N VAL A 64 -0.24 6.59 8.05
CA VAL A 64 0.46 7.57 8.91
C VAL A 64 0.89 7.03 10.27
N THR A 65 0.34 5.91 10.71
CA THR A 65 0.69 5.30 11.99
C THR A 65 0.83 3.79 11.90
N PRO A 66 1.56 3.14 12.81
CA PRO A 66 1.60 1.69 12.91
C PRO A 66 0.24 1.01 13.13
N ALA A 67 -0.72 1.75 13.71
CA ALA A 67 -2.08 1.27 13.93
C ALA A 67 -2.85 1.07 12.61
N THR A 68 -2.72 2.04 11.69
CA THR A 68 -3.51 2.10 10.46
C THR A 68 -2.82 1.48 9.25
N ASN A 69 -1.50 1.40 9.25
CA ASN A 69 -0.75 0.83 8.13
C ASN A 69 -0.90 -0.70 8.06
N ILE A 70 -1.80 -1.15 7.21
CA ILE A 70 -2.08 -2.59 7.01
C ILE A 70 -0.94 -3.33 6.32
N ALA A 71 -0.11 -2.64 5.55
CA ALA A 71 0.94 -3.25 4.73
C ALA A 71 2.18 -3.65 5.54
N ILE A 72 2.34 -3.14 6.78
CA ILE A 72 3.41 -3.54 7.70
C ILE A 72 3.00 -4.64 8.70
N ARG A 73 1.77 -5.19 8.58
CA ARG A 73 1.31 -6.26 9.44
C ARG A 73 2.07 -7.55 9.15
N GLY A 74 2.74 -8.09 10.17
CA GLY A 74 3.54 -9.32 10.06
C GLY A 74 2.79 -10.58 10.51
N THR A 75 1.47 -10.67 10.31
CA THR A 75 0.60 -11.71 10.86
C THR A 75 0.43 -12.94 9.94
N GLY A 76 1.23 -13.07 8.89
CA GLY A 76 1.21 -14.22 7.99
C GLY A 76 -0.12 -14.33 7.23
N THR A 77 -0.80 -15.45 7.32
CA THR A 77 -2.07 -15.70 6.59
C THR A 77 -3.19 -14.71 6.92
N LYS A 78 -3.06 -13.93 7.99
CA LYS A 78 -3.97 -12.84 8.37
C LYS A 78 -3.45 -11.47 7.98
N ALA A 79 -2.24 -11.38 7.41
CA ALA A 79 -1.68 -10.15 6.90
C ALA A 79 -2.32 -9.77 5.56
N TRP A 80 -2.00 -8.57 5.10
CA TRP A 80 -2.41 -8.12 3.78
C TRP A 80 -1.75 -8.97 2.67
N PHE A 81 -2.18 -8.80 1.44
CA PHE A 81 -1.72 -9.59 0.29
C PHE A 81 -0.19 -9.64 0.18
N GLY A 82 0.35 -10.81 -0.15
CA GLY A 82 1.76 -11.14 0.02
C GLY A 82 2.06 -11.83 1.34
N TRP A 83 1.13 -11.76 2.30
CA TRP A 83 1.14 -12.49 3.59
C TRP A 83 2.45 -12.40 4.37
N PRO A 84 3.00 -11.18 4.53
CA PRO A 84 4.27 -11.03 5.22
C PRO A 84 4.19 -11.53 6.67
N THR A 85 5.28 -12.13 7.14
CA THR A 85 5.36 -12.71 8.48
C THR A 85 6.55 -12.12 9.22
N SER A 86 6.31 -11.45 10.35
CA SER A 86 7.36 -10.94 11.22
C SER A 86 6.87 -10.80 12.65
N ALA A 87 7.19 -11.75 13.50
CA ALA A 87 6.87 -11.69 14.93
C ALA A 87 7.48 -10.42 15.59
N LYS A 88 8.68 -10.02 15.16
CA LYS A 88 9.32 -8.81 15.69
C LYS A 88 8.56 -7.55 15.35
N MET A 89 8.01 -7.43 14.12
CA MET A 89 7.18 -6.29 13.74
C MET A 89 5.91 -6.20 14.60
N GLU A 90 5.22 -7.33 14.81
CA GLU A 90 4.02 -7.34 15.64
C GLU A 90 4.33 -6.99 17.11
N GLN A 91 5.45 -7.48 17.67
CA GLN A 91 5.91 -7.10 19.01
C GLN A 91 6.17 -5.58 19.12
N LEU A 92 6.81 -4.97 18.11
CA LEU A 92 7.05 -3.52 18.10
C LEU A 92 5.74 -2.74 17.97
N ARG A 93 4.78 -3.25 17.17
CA ARG A 93 3.46 -2.64 17.05
C ARG A 93 2.68 -2.72 18.34
N ASP A 94 2.67 -3.87 19.02
CA ASP A 94 2.02 -4.04 20.33
C ASP A 94 2.64 -3.08 21.36
N ALA A 95 3.97 -3.01 21.43
CA ALA A 95 4.67 -2.07 22.29
C ALA A 95 4.33 -0.60 21.97
N TRP A 96 4.08 -0.27 20.71
CA TRP A 96 3.68 1.06 20.29
C TRP A 96 2.30 1.46 20.86
N PHE A 97 1.34 0.53 20.91
CA PHE A 97 0.03 0.77 21.53
C PHE A 97 0.14 0.98 23.05
N GLU A 98 1.08 0.28 23.71
CA GLU A 98 1.30 0.37 25.15
C GLU A 98 2.24 1.52 25.56
N ALA A 99 2.80 2.25 24.59
CA ALA A 99 3.79 3.29 24.85
C ALA A 99 3.17 4.46 25.64
N PRO A 100 3.83 4.92 26.74
CA PRO A 100 3.25 5.88 27.68
C PRO A 100 3.15 7.30 27.14
N ASN A 101 3.88 7.63 26.06
CA ASN A 101 3.92 8.97 25.48
C ASN A 101 4.44 8.96 24.05
N LEU A 102 4.32 10.10 23.38
CA LEU A 102 4.73 10.28 21.98
C LEU A 102 6.21 9.99 21.74
N ALA A 103 7.10 10.37 22.66
CA ALA A 103 8.54 10.13 22.50
C ALA A 103 8.86 8.63 22.48
N ALA A 104 8.21 7.83 23.33
CA ALA A 104 8.33 6.38 23.33
C ALA A 104 7.76 5.78 22.04
N GLN A 105 6.62 6.26 21.55
CA GLN A 105 6.04 5.84 20.28
C GLN A 105 6.97 6.15 19.10
N GLN A 106 7.55 7.34 19.04
CA GLN A 106 8.51 7.73 17.99
C GLN A 106 9.74 6.82 17.98
N LYS A 107 10.28 6.46 19.14
CA LYS A 107 11.41 5.54 19.24
C LYS A 107 11.07 4.18 18.64
N LEU A 108 9.91 3.63 18.96
CA LEU A 108 9.42 2.37 18.40
C LEU A 108 9.19 2.47 16.88
N CYS A 109 8.71 3.61 16.38
CA CYS A 109 8.59 3.84 14.93
C CYS A 109 9.97 3.78 14.23
N VAL A 110 11.03 4.34 14.84
CA VAL A 110 12.40 4.23 14.28
C VAL A 110 12.84 2.77 14.20
N GLU A 111 12.58 1.98 15.25
CA GLU A 111 12.91 0.56 15.26
C GLU A 111 12.10 -0.22 14.19
N MET A 112 10.82 0.07 14.04
CA MET A 112 9.98 -0.51 12.99
C MET A 112 10.48 -0.14 11.59
N GLN A 113 10.89 1.11 11.34
CA GLN A 113 11.45 1.54 10.07
C GLN A 113 12.76 0.81 9.76
N ALA A 114 13.66 0.66 10.73
CA ALA A 114 14.89 -0.10 10.56
C ALA A 114 14.62 -1.56 10.18
N LEU A 115 13.67 -2.18 10.88
CA LEU A 115 13.22 -3.55 10.57
C LEU A 115 12.57 -3.64 9.18
N PHE A 116 11.77 -2.64 8.81
CA PHE A 116 11.10 -2.58 7.51
C PHE A 116 12.10 -2.67 6.35
N TRP A 117 13.19 -1.93 6.40
CA TRP A 117 14.23 -1.94 5.35
C TRP A 117 15.04 -3.24 5.28
N GLN A 118 15.02 -4.06 6.33
CA GLN A 118 15.62 -5.38 6.32
C GLN A 118 14.66 -6.46 5.84
N TRP A 119 13.38 -6.34 6.20
CA TRP A 119 12.34 -7.33 5.93
C TRP A 119 11.62 -7.10 4.60
N VAL A 120 11.45 -5.84 4.20
CA VAL A 120 10.89 -5.38 2.92
C VAL A 120 9.54 -6.04 2.59
N PRO A 121 8.49 -5.86 3.39
CA PRO A 121 7.16 -6.42 3.09
C PRO A 121 6.52 -5.80 1.85
N TYR A 122 6.91 -4.59 1.49
CA TYR A 122 6.58 -3.92 0.23
C TYR A 122 7.67 -2.88 -0.13
N VAL A 123 7.69 -2.45 -1.37
CA VAL A 123 8.62 -1.42 -1.87
C VAL A 123 7.83 -0.13 -2.09
N PRO A 124 8.07 0.95 -1.32
CA PRO A 124 7.46 2.25 -1.57
C PRO A 124 8.09 2.89 -2.80
N LEU A 125 7.27 3.20 -3.81
CA LEU A 125 7.73 3.78 -5.07
C LEU A 125 7.62 5.31 -5.09
N GLY A 126 6.77 5.88 -4.23
CA GLY A 126 6.60 7.33 -4.14
C GLY A 126 5.21 7.73 -3.65
N MET A 127 4.93 9.01 -3.74
CA MET A 127 3.63 9.60 -3.46
C MET A 127 3.16 10.39 -4.68
N TYR A 128 1.86 10.47 -4.85
CA TYR A 128 1.24 11.32 -5.86
C TYR A 128 0.02 12.02 -5.27
N ASP A 129 -0.28 13.19 -5.80
CA ASP A 129 -1.49 13.93 -5.50
C ASP A 129 -2.53 13.67 -6.59
N GLN A 130 -3.74 13.35 -6.17
CA GLN A 130 -4.86 13.16 -7.07
C GLN A 130 -5.78 14.38 -6.98
N PRO A 131 -5.80 15.26 -8.01
CA PRO A 131 -6.69 16.40 -8.01
C PRO A 131 -8.15 15.94 -8.12
N THR A 132 -9.04 16.62 -7.41
CA THR A 132 -10.48 16.40 -7.48
C THR A 132 -11.14 17.63 -8.10
N ALA A 133 -11.89 17.41 -9.18
CA ALA A 133 -12.72 18.44 -9.78
C ALA A 133 -14.17 18.27 -9.32
N PHE A 134 -14.84 19.35 -9.00
CA PHE A 134 -16.26 19.39 -8.64
C PHE A 134 -16.92 20.65 -9.18
N HIS A 135 -18.25 20.64 -9.28
CA HIS A 135 -19.02 21.79 -9.72
C HIS A 135 -18.88 22.96 -8.75
N THR A 136 -18.84 24.18 -9.30
CA THR A 136 -18.66 25.43 -8.53
C THR A 136 -19.83 25.76 -7.60
N ASP A 137 -20.99 25.16 -7.84
CA ASP A 137 -22.19 25.27 -7.01
C ASP A 137 -22.21 24.27 -5.82
N LEU A 138 -21.15 23.45 -5.67
CA LEU A 138 -20.97 22.58 -4.51
C LEU A 138 -20.15 23.28 -3.44
N HIS A 139 -20.69 23.32 -2.22
CA HIS A 139 -20.08 23.92 -1.05
C HIS A 139 -19.67 22.84 -0.03
N ASP A 140 -18.77 23.20 0.87
CA ASP A 140 -18.21 22.33 1.93
C ASP A 140 -17.53 21.03 1.43
N VAL A 141 -17.01 21.06 0.19
CA VAL A 141 -16.17 19.97 -0.33
C VAL A 141 -14.84 19.96 0.40
N ARG A 142 -14.58 18.91 1.15
CA ARG A 142 -13.37 18.77 1.96
C ARG A 142 -12.22 18.19 1.16
N MET A 143 -11.04 18.74 1.37
CA MET A 143 -9.80 18.17 0.83
C MET A 143 -9.41 16.88 1.55
N GLY A 144 -8.73 15.98 0.84
CA GLY A 144 -8.23 14.73 1.40
C GLY A 144 -9.13 13.54 1.06
N PHE A 145 -9.38 12.67 2.04
CA PHE A 145 -10.23 11.49 1.81
C PHE A 145 -11.65 11.91 1.43
N PRO A 146 -12.24 11.36 0.35
CA PRO A 146 -13.55 11.76 -0.14
C PRO A 146 -14.65 11.48 0.90
N GLN A 147 -15.06 12.54 1.57
CA GLN A 147 -16.17 12.54 2.52
C GLN A 147 -17.19 13.57 2.06
N PHE A 148 -18.43 13.12 1.93
CA PHE A 148 -19.52 13.96 1.43
C PHE A 148 -20.39 14.58 2.55
N TYR A 149 -19.92 14.52 3.80
CA TYR A 149 -20.63 15.12 4.94
C TYR A 149 -20.65 16.64 4.82
N GLY A 150 -21.85 17.17 4.77
CA GLY A 150 -22.09 18.63 4.66
C GLY A 150 -22.01 19.18 3.24
N VAL A 151 -21.59 18.39 2.25
CA VAL A 151 -21.58 18.84 0.85
C VAL A 151 -23.01 19.13 0.39
N HIS A 152 -23.24 20.34 -0.10
CA HIS A 152 -24.56 20.79 -0.57
C HIS A 152 -24.42 21.70 -1.79
N ARG A 153 -25.53 21.90 -2.48
CA ARG A 153 -25.65 22.89 -3.56
C ARG A 153 -26.20 24.20 -3.02
N VAL A 154 -25.69 25.29 -3.54
CA VAL A 154 -26.21 26.66 -3.33
C VAL A 154 -26.68 27.22 -4.64
#